data_33bf9faf4d0fcf6f14a2c7fa23710583
#
_entry.id   33bf9faf4d0fcf6f14a2c7fa23710583
#
_cell.length_a   1.000
_cell.length_b   1.000
_cell.length_c   1.000
_cell.angle_alpha   90.00
_cell.angle_beta   90.00
_cell.angle_gamma   90.00
#
_symmetry.space_group_name_H-M   'P 1'
#
loop_
_entity.id
_entity.type
_entity.pdbx_description
1 polymer ?
#
loop_
_entity_poly.entity_id
_entity_poly.type
_entity_poly.pdbx_seq_one_letter_code
_entity_poly.pdbx_strand_id
1 'polypeptide(L)'
;MTGTHRKLDGKVALVTGAANGIGRAIVERFSQEGAAVMVADINEKGAIAVAQGIREKGGLAESITCDVGNTDAAKQAVEFTVSSFGQLTTVIGGAALLSPIVPVHELSEEDWQDALDVNLTGCFLISKHAIPHLKKSPGSTIILIASQMARVASAGQSLYCATKGALTQLAKGMALDYAADQIRVNTLSPGVLPQIAWPRVLATSKPPSTSGEPNIRWGDWVSPTRSPGPPFSWPVKIPHS
;
A
#
# COMPACT_ATOMS: atom_id res chain seq x y z
N MET A 1 -0.73 -34.44 -21.20
CA MET A 1 -1.08 -33.74 -19.96
C MET A 1 -0.43 -32.37 -20.03
N THR A 2 -1.15 -31.34 -20.45
CA THR A 2 -0.68 -29.95 -20.46
C THR A 2 -0.76 -29.46 -19.03
N GLY A 3 0.34 -29.55 -18.27
CA GLY A 3 0.44 -28.97 -16.96
C GLY A 3 0.21 -27.46 -17.08
N THR A 4 -0.85 -26.95 -16.49
CA THR A 4 -1.09 -25.51 -16.37
C THR A 4 0.08 -24.93 -15.59
N HIS A 5 1.00 -24.28 -16.30
CA HIS A 5 2.15 -23.62 -15.69
C HIS A 5 1.64 -22.46 -14.84
N ARG A 6 1.65 -22.63 -13.51
CA ARG A 6 1.26 -21.58 -12.57
C ARG A 6 2.36 -20.52 -12.54
N LYS A 7 1.97 -19.23 -12.66
CA LYS A 7 2.91 -18.12 -12.87
C LYS A 7 3.80 -17.81 -11.67
N LEU A 8 3.40 -18.24 -10.48
CA LEU A 8 4.07 -17.95 -9.22
C LEU A 8 4.57 -19.19 -8.50
N ASP A 9 4.70 -20.32 -9.22
CA ASP A 9 5.29 -21.53 -8.63
C ASP A 9 6.68 -21.23 -8.05
N GLY A 10 6.92 -21.69 -6.82
CA GLY A 10 8.16 -21.46 -6.08
C GLY A 10 8.34 -20.03 -5.54
N LYS A 11 7.36 -19.15 -5.68
CA LYS A 11 7.40 -17.83 -5.04
C LYS A 11 6.81 -17.88 -3.63
N VAL A 12 7.34 -17.02 -2.75
CA VAL A 12 6.85 -16.81 -1.39
C VAL A 12 6.51 -15.34 -1.23
N ALA A 13 5.26 -15.05 -0.86
CA ALA A 13 4.76 -13.69 -0.73
C ALA A 13 4.32 -13.37 0.70
N LEU A 14 4.84 -12.28 1.26
CA LEU A 14 4.30 -11.64 2.46
C LEU A 14 3.36 -10.50 2.03
N VAL A 15 2.11 -10.56 2.47
CA VAL A 15 1.10 -9.53 2.16
C VAL A 15 0.55 -8.95 3.44
N THR A 16 0.69 -7.65 3.65
CA THR A 16 0.11 -6.93 4.80
C THR A 16 -1.26 -6.35 4.45
N GLY A 17 -2.16 -6.23 5.44
CA GLY A 17 -3.54 -5.86 5.22
C GLY A 17 -4.31 -6.94 4.44
N ALA A 18 -4.01 -8.21 4.72
CA ALA A 18 -4.46 -9.32 3.88
C ALA A 18 -5.71 -10.06 4.41
N ALA A 19 -6.28 -9.63 5.55
CA ALA A 19 -7.51 -10.21 6.08
C ALA A 19 -8.76 -9.83 5.24
N ASN A 20 -8.70 -8.76 4.45
CA ASN A 20 -9.84 -8.28 3.67
C ASN A 20 -9.42 -7.56 2.38
N GLY A 21 -10.41 -7.12 1.59
CA GLY A 21 -10.24 -6.20 0.46
C GLY A 21 -9.21 -6.65 -0.57
N ILE A 22 -8.35 -5.70 -0.97
CA ILE A 22 -7.32 -5.91 -2.00
C ILE A 22 -6.27 -6.93 -1.55
N GLY A 23 -5.81 -6.82 -0.30
CA GLY A 23 -4.79 -7.73 0.24
C GLY A 23 -5.26 -9.18 0.22
N ARG A 24 -6.50 -9.44 0.67
CA ARG A 24 -7.12 -10.76 0.60
C ARG A 24 -7.21 -11.28 -0.83
N ALA A 25 -7.69 -10.47 -1.76
CA ALA A 25 -7.78 -10.86 -3.17
C ALA A 25 -6.41 -11.21 -3.77
N ILE A 26 -5.34 -10.50 -3.36
CA ILE A 26 -3.97 -10.77 -3.77
C ILE A 26 -3.49 -12.13 -3.25
N VAL A 27 -3.63 -12.42 -1.94
CA VAL A 27 -3.16 -13.71 -1.40
C VAL A 27 -3.92 -14.89 -1.99
N GLU A 28 -5.25 -14.76 -2.16
CA GLU A 28 -6.06 -15.80 -2.80
C GLU A 28 -5.61 -16.04 -4.25
N ARG A 29 -5.37 -14.97 -5.03
CA ARG A 29 -4.90 -15.09 -6.40
C ARG A 29 -3.47 -15.62 -6.49
N PHE A 30 -2.56 -15.15 -5.65
CA PHE A 30 -1.18 -15.62 -5.64
C PHE A 30 -1.09 -17.11 -5.32
N SER A 31 -1.87 -17.57 -4.35
CA SER A 31 -1.97 -18.99 -4.02
C SER A 31 -2.49 -19.84 -5.20
N GLN A 32 -3.52 -19.37 -5.91
CA GLN A 32 -4.03 -20.03 -7.12
C GLN A 32 -2.96 -20.14 -8.22
N GLU A 33 -2.05 -19.16 -8.29
CA GLU A 33 -0.92 -19.16 -9.23
C GLU A 33 0.33 -19.89 -8.68
N GLY A 34 0.23 -20.57 -7.53
CA GLY A 34 1.27 -21.44 -6.99
C GLY A 34 2.20 -20.84 -5.96
N ALA A 35 2.02 -19.61 -5.56
CA ALA A 35 2.84 -19.02 -4.49
C ALA A 35 2.43 -19.58 -3.11
N ALA A 36 3.43 -19.74 -2.22
CA ALA A 36 3.18 -19.78 -0.79
C ALA A 36 2.93 -18.34 -0.29
N VAL A 37 1.95 -18.15 0.58
CA VAL A 37 1.54 -16.82 1.02
C VAL A 37 1.49 -16.69 2.55
N MET A 38 2.06 -15.62 3.06
CA MET A 38 1.89 -15.17 4.44
C MET A 38 0.81 -14.09 4.49
N VAL A 39 -0.27 -14.36 5.20
CA VAL A 39 -1.40 -13.46 5.42
C VAL A 39 -1.13 -12.65 6.68
N ALA A 40 -0.62 -11.43 6.56
CA ALA A 40 -0.32 -10.56 7.69
C ALA A 40 -1.40 -9.47 7.83
N ASP A 41 -2.00 -9.36 9.00
CA ASP A 41 -3.03 -8.34 9.30
C ASP A 41 -3.09 -8.08 10.81
N ILE A 42 -3.53 -6.89 11.20
CA ILE A 42 -3.83 -6.59 12.62
C ILE A 42 -5.07 -7.36 13.10
N ASN A 43 -5.98 -7.69 12.20
CA ASN A 43 -7.14 -8.54 12.45
C ASN A 43 -6.73 -10.02 12.41
N GLU A 44 -6.30 -10.55 13.54
CA GLU A 44 -5.88 -11.95 13.71
C GLU A 44 -6.90 -12.95 13.17
N LYS A 45 -8.17 -12.82 13.59
CA LYS A 45 -9.23 -13.76 13.19
C LYS A 45 -9.46 -13.76 11.69
N GLY A 46 -9.41 -12.57 11.07
CA GLY A 46 -9.54 -12.42 9.63
C GLY A 46 -8.38 -13.07 8.88
N ALA A 47 -7.14 -12.84 9.34
CA ALA A 47 -5.94 -13.41 8.74
C ALA A 47 -5.95 -14.95 8.81
N ILE A 48 -6.30 -15.52 9.97
CA ILE A 48 -6.45 -16.97 10.18
C ILE A 48 -7.48 -17.55 9.21
N ALA A 49 -8.66 -16.93 9.11
CA ALA A 49 -9.74 -17.41 8.23
C ALA A 49 -9.34 -17.41 6.76
N VAL A 50 -8.62 -16.36 6.30
CA VAL A 50 -8.11 -16.28 4.92
C VAL A 50 -7.07 -17.37 4.66
N ALA A 51 -6.09 -17.53 5.54
CA ALA A 51 -5.06 -18.55 5.40
C ALA A 51 -5.66 -19.96 5.40
N GLN A 52 -6.62 -20.23 6.27
CA GLN A 52 -7.34 -21.50 6.31
C GLN A 52 -8.10 -21.77 5.00
N GLY A 53 -8.86 -20.80 4.49
CA GLY A 53 -9.60 -20.94 3.24
C GLY A 53 -8.69 -21.17 2.02
N ILE A 54 -7.43 -20.69 2.06
CA ILE A 54 -6.42 -20.98 1.05
C ILE A 54 -5.94 -22.44 1.19
N ARG A 55 -5.63 -22.90 2.40
CA ARG A 55 -5.19 -24.28 2.67
C ARG A 55 -6.26 -25.31 2.30
N GLU A 56 -7.52 -25.04 2.59
CA GLU A 56 -8.67 -25.91 2.21
C GLU A 56 -8.78 -26.10 0.68
N LYS A 57 -8.28 -25.13 -0.10
CA LYS A 57 -8.20 -25.22 -1.57
C LYS A 57 -6.87 -25.82 -2.08
N GLY A 58 -6.04 -26.36 -1.16
CA GLY A 58 -4.76 -26.99 -1.51
C GLY A 58 -3.60 -26.02 -1.72
N GLY A 59 -3.75 -24.73 -1.36
CA GLY A 59 -2.68 -23.74 -1.38
C GLY A 59 -1.80 -23.81 -0.13
N LEU A 60 -0.61 -23.21 -0.21
CA LEU A 60 0.30 -23.04 0.91
C LEU A 60 0.10 -21.65 1.51
N ALA A 61 -0.38 -21.58 2.75
CA ALA A 61 -0.63 -20.31 3.42
C ALA A 61 -0.43 -20.43 4.94
N GLU A 62 0.17 -19.40 5.52
CA GLU A 62 0.22 -19.15 6.95
C GLU A 62 -0.31 -17.76 7.27
N SER A 63 -0.61 -17.50 8.54
CA SER A 63 -1.10 -16.19 9.00
C SER A 63 -0.32 -15.70 10.19
N ILE A 64 -0.19 -14.37 10.29
CA ILE A 64 0.44 -13.71 11.43
C ILE A 64 -0.30 -12.42 11.77
N THR A 65 -0.51 -12.17 13.07
CA THR A 65 -0.98 -10.87 13.56
C THR A 65 0.15 -9.86 13.44
N CYS A 66 -0.08 -8.76 12.72
CA CYS A 66 0.95 -7.76 12.47
C CYS A 66 0.35 -6.36 12.45
N ASP A 67 0.71 -5.57 13.46
CA ASP A 67 0.63 -4.12 13.37
C ASP A 67 1.86 -3.62 12.61
N VAL A 68 1.65 -3.16 11.38
CA VAL A 68 2.75 -2.71 10.50
C VAL A 68 3.46 -1.47 11.01
N GLY A 69 2.79 -0.62 11.80
CA GLY A 69 3.39 0.55 12.44
C GLY A 69 4.39 0.20 13.56
N ASN A 70 4.36 -1.04 14.04
CA ASN A 70 5.27 -1.53 15.07
C ASN A 70 6.48 -2.24 14.44
N THR A 71 7.68 -1.76 14.78
CA THR A 71 8.95 -2.28 14.23
C THR A 71 9.16 -3.76 14.51
N ASP A 72 8.87 -4.21 15.73
CA ASP A 72 9.11 -5.59 16.14
C ASP A 72 8.09 -6.53 15.49
N ALA A 73 6.82 -6.12 15.40
CA ALA A 73 5.79 -6.88 14.69
C ALA A 73 6.09 -6.99 13.18
N ALA A 74 6.54 -5.91 12.55
CA ALA A 74 6.96 -5.92 11.14
C ALA A 74 8.15 -6.86 10.91
N LYS A 75 9.16 -6.82 11.78
CA LYS A 75 10.31 -7.72 11.76
C LYS A 75 9.88 -9.17 11.93
N GLN A 76 9.06 -9.45 12.93
CA GLN A 76 8.56 -10.79 13.21
C GLN A 76 7.76 -11.37 12.05
N ALA A 77 6.94 -10.55 11.36
CA ALA A 77 6.18 -11.00 10.20
C ALA A 77 7.09 -11.45 9.05
N VAL A 78 8.20 -10.75 8.81
CA VAL A 78 9.20 -11.13 7.82
C VAL A 78 9.93 -12.42 8.23
N GLU A 79 10.43 -12.48 9.47
CA GLU A 79 11.15 -13.65 9.99
C GLU A 79 10.28 -14.89 10.01
N PHE A 80 9.02 -14.76 10.42
CA PHE A 80 8.06 -15.87 10.43
C PHE A 80 7.75 -16.34 9.00
N THR A 81 7.65 -15.44 8.03
CA THR A 81 7.49 -15.82 6.62
C THR A 81 8.67 -16.68 6.13
N VAL A 82 9.89 -16.23 6.43
CA VAL A 82 11.10 -16.94 6.01
C VAL A 82 11.22 -18.29 6.72
N SER A 83 10.92 -18.37 8.01
CA SER A 83 10.99 -19.64 8.75
C SER A 83 9.93 -20.64 8.31
N SER A 84 8.72 -20.17 7.93
CA SER A 84 7.63 -21.05 7.48
C SER A 84 7.85 -21.62 6.07
N PHE A 85 8.45 -20.81 5.17
CA PHE A 85 8.52 -21.17 3.75
C PHE A 85 9.94 -21.25 3.19
N GLY A 86 10.97 -21.05 4.02
CA GLY A 86 12.39 -21.17 3.65
C GLY A 86 12.96 -19.97 2.90
N GLN A 87 12.14 -19.06 2.39
CA GLN A 87 12.57 -17.87 1.62
C GLN A 87 11.50 -16.76 1.64
N LEU A 88 11.87 -15.61 1.09
CA LEU A 88 10.95 -14.52 0.76
C LEU A 88 11.31 -13.97 -0.62
N THR A 89 10.34 -13.89 -1.53
CA THR A 89 10.56 -13.42 -2.91
C THR A 89 9.69 -12.23 -3.28
N THR A 90 8.60 -12.00 -2.52
CA THR A 90 7.62 -10.97 -2.84
C THR A 90 7.08 -10.33 -1.58
N VAL A 91 7.02 -9.01 -1.56
CA VAL A 91 6.37 -8.23 -0.49
C VAL A 91 5.28 -7.37 -1.09
N ILE A 92 4.10 -7.41 -0.48
CA ILE A 92 2.99 -6.51 -0.79
C ILE A 92 2.67 -5.69 0.45
N GLY A 93 3.01 -4.40 0.41
CA GLY A 93 2.63 -3.43 1.45
C GLY A 93 1.21 -2.94 1.21
N GLY A 94 0.22 -3.62 1.78
CA GLY A 94 -1.20 -3.38 1.52
C GLY A 94 -2.00 -2.89 2.74
N ALA A 95 -1.43 -2.93 3.95
CA ALA A 95 -2.09 -2.37 5.13
C ALA A 95 -2.33 -0.86 4.96
N ALA A 96 -3.52 -0.41 5.32
CA ALA A 96 -3.88 1.00 5.22
C ALA A 96 -4.97 1.37 6.23
N LEU A 97 -4.80 2.53 6.85
CA LEU A 97 -5.80 3.22 7.63
C LEU A 97 -6.48 4.28 6.76
N LEU A 98 -7.82 4.32 6.79
CA LEU A 98 -8.60 5.39 6.15
C LEU A 98 -8.61 6.61 7.07
N SER A 99 -8.25 7.76 6.53
CA SER A 99 -8.26 9.02 7.27
C SER A 99 -9.67 9.62 7.30
N PRO A 100 -9.98 10.46 8.32
CA PRO A 100 -11.16 11.31 8.29
C PRO A 100 -11.19 12.17 7.01
N ILE A 101 -12.40 12.44 6.52
CA ILE A 101 -12.61 13.34 5.36
C ILE A 101 -12.97 14.72 5.90
N VAL A 102 -11.94 15.50 6.22
CA VAL A 102 -12.07 16.85 6.80
C VAL A 102 -11.03 17.79 6.20
N PRO A 103 -11.26 19.12 6.19
CA PRO A 103 -10.24 20.10 5.86
C PRO A 103 -9.02 19.97 6.78
N VAL A 104 -7.83 20.35 6.30
CA VAL A 104 -6.58 20.14 7.02
C VAL A 104 -6.53 20.80 8.41
N HIS A 105 -7.22 21.94 8.62
CA HIS A 105 -7.26 22.64 9.90
C HIS A 105 -8.19 21.98 10.94
N GLU A 106 -9.03 21.04 10.52
CA GLU A 106 -9.90 20.23 11.38
C GLU A 106 -9.32 18.83 11.66
N LEU A 107 -8.23 18.48 10.99
CA LEU A 107 -7.57 17.21 11.17
C LEU A 107 -6.80 17.19 12.49
N SER A 108 -7.00 16.17 13.32
CA SER A 108 -6.22 16.01 14.54
C SER A 108 -4.78 15.58 14.25
N GLU A 109 -3.85 15.93 15.13
CA GLU A 109 -2.47 15.44 15.04
C GLU A 109 -2.38 13.93 15.27
N GLU A 110 -3.31 13.36 16.04
CA GLU A 110 -3.42 11.91 16.26
C GLU A 110 -3.80 11.19 14.97
N ASP A 111 -4.88 11.61 14.27
CA ASP A 111 -5.25 11.03 12.98
C ASP A 111 -4.13 11.14 11.95
N TRP A 112 -3.40 12.28 11.98
CA TRP A 112 -2.24 12.49 11.11
C TRP A 112 -1.15 11.46 11.38
N GLN A 113 -0.78 11.29 12.65
CA GLN A 113 0.29 10.36 13.03
C GLN A 113 -0.10 8.91 12.78
N ASP A 114 -1.31 8.51 13.15
CA ASP A 114 -1.82 7.15 12.93
C ASP A 114 -1.81 6.77 11.45
N ALA A 115 -2.24 7.69 10.58
CA ALA A 115 -2.22 7.43 9.15
C ALA A 115 -0.79 7.36 8.58
N LEU A 116 0.15 8.15 9.09
CA LEU A 116 1.56 8.04 8.72
C LEU A 116 2.13 6.71 9.18
N ASP A 117 1.85 6.31 10.42
CA ASP A 117 2.40 5.09 11.01
C ASP A 117 1.94 3.85 10.26
N VAL A 118 0.66 3.76 9.92
CA VAL A 118 0.16 2.60 9.18
C VAL A 118 0.49 2.70 7.68
N ASN A 119 0.13 3.82 7.03
CA ASN A 119 0.14 3.89 5.56
C ASN A 119 1.54 4.08 4.97
N LEU A 120 2.46 4.73 5.68
CA LEU A 120 3.79 5.05 5.19
C LEU A 120 4.88 4.32 5.97
N THR A 121 4.95 4.54 7.29
CA THR A 121 5.98 3.93 8.16
C THR A 121 5.88 2.41 8.11
N GLY A 122 4.67 1.84 8.13
CA GLY A 122 4.47 0.39 8.02
C GLY A 122 5.03 -0.20 6.73
N CYS A 123 4.83 0.45 5.59
CA CYS A 123 5.42 0.03 4.32
C CYS A 123 6.96 0.11 4.34
N PHE A 124 7.51 1.15 4.97
CA PHE A 124 8.95 1.28 5.18
C PHE A 124 9.50 0.16 6.07
N LEU A 125 8.89 -0.10 7.21
CA LEU A 125 9.35 -1.10 8.19
C LEU A 125 9.34 -2.52 7.58
N ILE A 126 8.24 -2.91 6.96
CA ILE A 126 8.15 -4.21 6.26
C ILE A 126 9.22 -4.32 5.18
N SER A 127 9.40 -3.28 4.35
CA SER A 127 10.43 -3.26 3.31
C SER A 127 11.83 -3.36 3.90
N LYS A 128 12.13 -2.56 4.94
CA LYS A 128 13.42 -2.55 5.63
C LYS A 128 13.83 -3.94 6.12
N HIS A 129 12.91 -4.66 6.77
CA HIS A 129 13.20 -5.98 7.30
C HIS A 129 13.20 -7.07 6.21
N ALA A 130 12.42 -6.91 5.14
CA ALA A 130 12.36 -7.87 4.04
C ALA A 130 13.59 -7.83 3.11
N ILE A 131 14.15 -6.65 2.84
CA ILE A 131 15.24 -6.47 1.86
C ILE A 131 16.42 -7.41 2.08
N PRO A 132 16.94 -7.66 3.30
CA PRO A 132 18.04 -8.61 3.50
C PRO A 132 17.72 -10.04 3.04
N HIS A 133 16.46 -10.45 3.08
CA HIS A 133 16.00 -11.74 2.60
C HIS A 133 15.74 -11.74 1.08
N LEU A 134 15.17 -10.66 0.55
CA LEU A 134 14.92 -10.48 -0.87
C LEU A 134 16.23 -10.47 -1.70
N LYS A 135 17.31 -9.92 -1.15
CA LYS A 135 18.65 -9.95 -1.77
C LYS A 135 19.18 -11.38 -1.99
N LYS A 136 18.71 -12.36 -1.21
CA LYS A 136 19.08 -13.78 -1.36
C LYS A 136 18.31 -14.49 -2.49
N SER A 137 17.31 -13.82 -3.06
CA SER A 137 16.43 -14.37 -4.10
C SER A 137 16.37 -13.42 -5.31
N PRO A 138 17.31 -13.47 -6.25
CA PRO A 138 17.34 -12.60 -7.41
C PRO A 138 16.00 -12.57 -8.17
N GLY A 139 15.58 -11.41 -8.65
CA GLY A 139 14.30 -11.21 -9.30
C GLY A 139 13.12 -11.02 -8.33
N SER A 140 13.41 -10.79 -7.05
CA SER A 140 12.43 -10.47 -6.02
C SER A 140 11.69 -9.15 -6.31
N THR A 141 10.55 -8.94 -5.67
CA THR A 141 9.74 -7.74 -5.90
C THR A 141 9.07 -7.21 -4.64
N ILE A 142 8.97 -5.90 -4.55
CA ILE A 142 8.16 -5.19 -3.57
C ILE A 142 7.08 -4.41 -4.33
N ILE A 143 5.82 -4.52 -3.90
CA ILE A 143 4.72 -3.73 -4.43
C ILE A 143 4.03 -3.01 -3.27
N LEU A 144 4.00 -1.69 -3.31
CA LEU A 144 3.29 -0.87 -2.33
C LEU A 144 1.92 -0.47 -2.88
N ILE A 145 0.87 -0.71 -2.11
CA ILE A 145 -0.49 -0.34 -2.51
C ILE A 145 -0.70 1.15 -2.23
N ALA A 146 -0.50 1.94 -3.26
CA ALA A 146 -0.77 3.36 -3.28
C ALA A 146 -2.27 3.64 -3.54
N SER A 147 -2.60 4.64 -4.31
CA SER A 147 -3.95 5.03 -4.72
C SER A 147 -3.86 5.96 -5.93
N GLN A 148 -4.95 6.13 -6.66
CA GLN A 148 -5.08 7.26 -7.58
C GLN A 148 -4.82 8.59 -6.86
N MET A 149 -5.14 8.70 -5.57
CA MET A 149 -4.89 9.87 -4.72
C MET A 149 -3.40 10.18 -4.51
N ALA A 150 -2.50 9.34 -4.98
CA ALA A 150 -1.07 9.67 -5.08
C ALA A 150 -0.76 10.68 -6.20
N ARG A 151 -1.69 10.91 -7.13
CA ARG A 151 -1.53 11.80 -8.30
C ARG A 151 -2.59 12.86 -8.43
N VAL A 152 -3.80 12.59 -7.91
CA VAL A 152 -4.92 13.52 -7.88
C VAL A 152 -5.33 13.74 -6.44
N ALA A 153 -6.14 14.77 -6.17
CA ALA A 153 -6.61 15.07 -4.83
C ALA A 153 -8.14 15.16 -4.80
N SER A 154 -8.70 14.99 -3.62
CA SER A 154 -10.12 15.24 -3.34
C SER A 154 -10.23 16.11 -2.09
N ALA A 155 -11.26 16.91 -2.02
CA ALA A 155 -11.53 17.75 -0.85
C ALA A 155 -11.61 16.91 0.43
N GLY A 156 -11.01 17.40 1.51
CA GLY A 156 -10.99 16.72 2.81
C GLY A 156 -10.06 15.50 2.89
N GLN A 157 -9.29 15.17 1.85
CA GLN A 157 -8.44 13.98 1.85
C GLN A 157 -6.93 14.29 1.79
N SER A 158 -6.53 15.47 2.25
CA SER A 158 -5.13 15.91 2.20
C SER A 158 -4.17 14.93 2.87
N LEU A 159 -4.53 14.37 4.02
CA LEU A 159 -3.73 13.37 4.73
C LEU A 159 -3.56 12.08 3.90
N TYR A 160 -4.65 11.52 3.41
CA TYR A 160 -4.60 10.31 2.59
C TYR A 160 -3.79 10.51 1.30
N CYS A 161 -3.99 11.66 0.63
CA CYS A 161 -3.19 12.05 -0.55
C CYS A 161 -1.70 12.14 -0.20
N ALA A 162 -1.34 12.75 0.93
CA ALA A 162 0.04 12.86 1.38
C ALA A 162 0.68 11.48 1.59
N THR A 163 0.02 10.58 2.34
CA THR A 163 0.55 9.22 2.58
C THR A 163 0.73 8.42 1.28
N LYS A 164 -0.26 8.45 0.39
CA LYS A 164 -0.21 7.69 -0.87
C LYS A 164 0.74 8.30 -1.90
N GLY A 165 0.90 9.63 -1.90
CA GLY A 165 1.93 10.33 -2.67
C GLY A 165 3.34 9.95 -2.21
N ALA A 166 3.57 9.95 -0.89
CA ALA A 166 4.83 9.56 -0.27
C ALA A 166 5.23 8.11 -0.64
N LEU A 167 4.29 7.16 -0.61
CA LEU A 167 4.56 5.78 -1.03
C LEU A 167 5.09 5.68 -2.46
N THR A 168 4.58 6.52 -3.36
CA THR A 168 5.04 6.53 -4.76
C THR A 168 6.50 6.98 -4.87
N GLN A 169 6.92 7.97 -4.07
CA GLN A 169 8.32 8.41 -4.07
C GLN A 169 9.22 7.43 -3.31
N LEU A 170 8.77 6.86 -2.20
CA LEU A 170 9.49 5.81 -1.47
C LEU A 170 9.79 4.63 -2.41
N ALA A 171 8.81 4.15 -3.16
CA ALA A 171 8.99 3.05 -4.10
C ALA A 171 10.02 3.37 -5.19
N LYS A 172 10.03 4.60 -5.73
CA LYS A 172 11.03 5.03 -6.71
C LYS A 172 12.44 5.06 -6.13
N GLY A 173 12.61 5.62 -4.91
CA GLY A 173 13.89 5.63 -4.21
C GLY A 173 14.40 4.20 -4.02
N MET A 174 13.60 3.34 -3.42
CA MET A 174 13.96 1.94 -3.21
C MET A 174 14.25 1.18 -4.53
N ALA A 175 13.54 1.49 -5.62
CA ALA A 175 13.82 0.86 -6.91
C ALA A 175 15.23 1.18 -7.42
N LEU A 176 15.71 2.41 -7.20
CA LEU A 176 17.08 2.81 -7.52
C LEU A 176 18.11 2.20 -6.57
N ASP A 177 17.83 2.23 -5.26
CA ASP A 177 18.73 1.72 -4.22
C ASP A 177 19.04 0.23 -4.39
N TYR A 178 18.07 -0.56 -4.86
CA TYR A 178 18.17 -2.02 -4.93
C TYR A 178 18.17 -2.59 -6.37
N ALA A 179 18.38 -1.74 -7.37
CA ALA A 179 18.46 -2.18 -8.77
C ALA A 179 19.62 -3.17 -8.99
N ALA A 180 20.78 -2.92 -8.37
CA ALA A 180 21.95 -3.80 -8.44
C ALA A 180 21.70 -5.18 -7.78
N ASP A 181 20.81 -5.26 -6.80
CA ASP A 181 20.39 -6.49 -6.13
C ASP A 181 19.25 -7.21 -6.92
N GLN A 182 18.87 -6.71 -8.09
CA GLN A 182 17.77 -7.22 -8.92
C GLN A 182 16.41 -7.26 -8.19
N ILE A 183 16.19 -6.38 -7.23
CA ILE A 183 14.90 -6.20 -6.55
C ILE A 183 14.11 -5.14 -7.29
N ARG A 184 12.94 -5.51 -7.81
CA ARG A 184 12.02 -4.57 -8.45
C ARG A 184 11.09 -4.00 -7.40
N VAL A 185 10.93 -2.67 -7.38
CA VAL A 185 9.99 -2.00 -6.49
C VAL A 185 9.00 -1.18 -7.32
N ASN A 186 7.70 -1.38 -7.06
CA ASN A 186 6.63 -0.72 -7.80
C ASN A 186 5.51 -0.28 -6.86
N THR A 187 4.64 0.57 -7.35
CA THR A 187 3.35 0.88 -6.71
C THR A 187 2.19 0.39 -7.55
N LEU A 188 1.15 -0.11 -6.88
CA LEU A 188 -0.16 -0.31 -7.47
C LEU A 188 -1.07 0.80 -6.98
N SER A 189 -1.69 1.54 -7.91
CA SER A 189 -2.54 2.70 -7.60
C SER A 189 -3.99 2.43 -8.01
N PRO A 190 -4.78 1.71 -7.20
CA PRO A 190 -6.18 1.47 -7.50
C PRO A 190 -6.97 2.76 -7.58
N GLY A 191 -7.97 2.78 -8.46
CA GLY A 191 -9.04 3.78 -8.44
C GLY A 191 -10.11 3.45 -7.40
N VAL A 192 -11.25 4.12 -7.48
CA VAL A 192 -12.42 3.79 -6.66
C VAL A 192 -12.96 2.43 -7.10
N LEU A 193 -12.92 1.46 -6.19
CA LEU A 193 -13.47 0.13 -6.43
C LEU A 193 -14.93 0.07 -5.94
N PRO A 194 -15.89 -0.32 -6.77
CA PRO A 194 -17.31 -0.38 -6.38
C PRO A 194 -17.63 -1.30 -5.20
N GLN A 195 -16.75 -2.26 -4.91
CA GLN A 195 -16.94 -3.30 -3.89
C GLN A 195 -16.31 -3.00 -2.55
N ILE A 196 -15.42 -2.00 -2.46
CA ILE A 196 -15.02 -1.46 -1.18
C ILE A 196 -16.16 -0.53 -0.79
N ALA A 197 -17.15 -1.07 -0.05
CA ALA A 197 -18.14 -0.24 0.59
C ALA A 197 -17.40 0.76 1.48
N TRP A 198 -17.18 1.97 0.95
CA TRP A 198 -16.93 3.11 1.81
C TRP A 198 -18.08 3.08 2.82
N PRO A 199 -17.81 3.04 4.14
CA PRO A 199 -18.89 3.16 5.09
C PRO A 199 -19.74 4.35 4.65
N ARG A 200 -21.04 4.23 4.73
CA ARG A 200 -22.06 5.22 4.30
C ARG A 200 -21.92 6.62 4.94
N VAL A 201 -20.71 7.06 5.24
CA VAL A 201 -20.38 8.41 5.72
C VAL A 201 -20.76 9.47 4.68
N LEU A 202 -20.84 9.12 3.39
CA LEU A 202 -21.36 10.03 2.37
C LEU A 202 -22.91 10.13 2.36
N ALA A 203 -23.62 9.33 3.13
CA ALA A 203 -25.09 9.31 3.12
C ALA A 203 -25.75 10.20 4.20
N THR A 204 -24.99 10.83 5.09
CA THR A 204 -25.52 11.68 6.17
C THR A 204 -25.24 13.16 6.03
N SER A 205 -24.45 13.60 5.07
CA SER A 205 -24.40 15.01 4.72
C SER A 205 -25.57 15.31 3.79
N LYS A 206 -26.64 15.89 4.38
CA LYS A 206 -27.69 16.56 3.63
C LYS A 206 -27.01 17.51 2.63
N PRO A 207 -27.31 17.44 1.32
CA PRO A 207 -26.72 18.37 0.38
C PRO A 207 -27.04 19.78 0.84
N PRO A 208 -26.08 20.73 0.81
CA PRO A 208 -26.35 22.11 1.11
C PRO A 208 -27.44 22.59 0.13
N SER A 209 -28.55 23.06 0.66
CA SER A 209 -29.61 23.71 -0.11
C SER A 209 -29.14 25.13 -0.44
N THR A 210 -28.38 25.29 -1.53
CA THR A 210 -28.12 26.61 -2.09
C THR A 210 -28.03 26.51 -3.61
N SER A 211 -28.91 27.25 -4.25
CA SER A 211 -28.86 27.65 -5.64
C SER A 211 -27.51 28.32 -5.92
N GLY A 212 -26.61 27.64 -6.63
CA GLY A 212 -25.32 28.20 -7.02
C GLY A 212 -24.18 27.19 -7.10
N GLU A 213 -24.46 25.90 -7.30
CA GLU A 213 -23.41 24.92 -7.49
C GLU A 213 -22.70 25.12 -8.85
N PRO A 214 -21.35 25.24 -8.88
CA PRO A 214 -20.65 24.98 -10.12
C PRO A 214 -20.85 23.49 -10.45
N ASN A 215 -21.41 23.20 -11.61
CA ASN A 215 -21.53 21.88 -12.18
C ASN A 215 -20.14 21.29 -12.40
N ILE A 216 -19.58 20.59 -11.42
CA ILE A 216 -18.32 19.85 -11.57
C ILE A 216 -18.64 18.60 -12.39
N ARG A 217 -18.39 18.66 -13.68
CA ARG A 217 -18.45 17.51 -14.58
C ARG A 217 -17.24 16.60 -14.30
N TRP A 218 -17.39 15.32 -14.58
CA TRP A 218 -16.35 14.27 -14.52
C TRP A 218 -15.08 14.55 -15.38
N GLY A 219 -14.90 15.72 -15.92
CA GLY A 219 -13.74 16.19 -16.68
C GLY A 219 -12.92 17.27 -15.99
N ASP A 220 -13.37 17.80 -14.85
CA ASP A 220 -12.72 18.94 -14.18
C ASP A 220 -11.66 18.51 -13.16
N TRP A 221 -11.05 17.37 -13.37
CA TRP A 221 -9.85 16.98 -12.63
C TRP A 221 -8.71 17.86 -13.07
N VAL A 222 -8.30 18.78 -12.20
CA VAL A 222 -7.19 19.69 -12.45
C VAL A 222 -5.92 18.88 -12.73
N SER A 223 -5.67 18.64 -14.02
CA SER A 223 -4.32 18.51 -14.51
C SER A 223 -3.61 19.82 -14.15
N PRO A 224 -2.39 19.82 -13.59
CA PRO A 224 -1.66 21.08 -13.39
C PRO A 224 -1.44 21.70 -14.78
N THR A 225 -2.38 22.56 -15.18
CA THR A 225 -2.18 23.42 -16.34
C THR A 225 -1.02 24.33 -15.98
N ARG A 226 0.06 24.20 -16.71
CA ARG A 226 1.15 25.16 -16.70
C ARG A 226 0.57 26.53 -16.98
N SER A 227 0.46 27.36 -15.94
CA SER A 227 0.49 28.78 -16.14
C SER A 227 1.89 29.12 -16.63
N PRO A 228 2.08 29.82 -17.75
CA PRO A 228 3.38 30.33 -18.13
C PRO A 228 3.66 31.55 -17.25
N GLY A 229 4.14 31.31 -16.04
CA GLY A 229 4.76 32.34 -15.20
C GLY A 229 6.26 32.35 -15.47
N PRO A 230 6.94 33.49 -15.31
CA PRO A 230 8.38 33.57 -15.52
C PRO A 230 9.11 32.63 -14.55
N PRO A 231 10.29 32.11 -14.93
CA PRO A 231 11.03 31.18 -14.08
C PRO A 231 11.38 31.85 -12.76
N PHE A 232 10.89 31.32 -11.66
CA PHE A 232 11.33 31.71 -10.33
C PHE A 232 12.78 31.28 -10.16
N SER A 233 13.69 32.23 -10.28
CA SER A 233 15.08 32.09 -9.84
C SER A 233 15.12 32.35 -8.33
N TRP A 234 15.36 31.33 -7.55
CA TRP A 234 15.73 31.51 -6.13
C TRP A 234 17.19 32.00 -6.07
N PRO A 235 17.48 33.15 -5.46
CA PRO A 235 18.88 33.53 -5.23
C PRO A 235 19.43 32.65 -4.11
N VAL A 236 20.20 31.63 -4.46
CA VAL A 236 21.02 30.91 -3.50
C VAL A 236 22.22 31.83 -3.19
N LYS A 237 22.21 32.52 -2.06
CA LYS A 237 23.41 33.15 -1.49
C LYS A 237 24.26 32.03 -0.90
N ILE A 238 25.33 31.68 -1.58
CA ILE A 238 26.42 30.88 -1.02
C ILE A 238 27.28 31.83 -0.24
N PRO A 239 27.51 31.65 1.09
CA PRO A 239 28.50 32.43 1.81
C PRO A 239 29.91 31.98 1.34
N HIS A 240 30.66 32.90 0.81
CA HIS A 240 32.09 32.70 0.62
C HIS A 240 32.79 32.79 1.99
N SER A 241 33.46 31.71 2.41
CA SER A 241 34.45 31.70 3.47
C SER A 241 35.78 32.15 2.93
#